data_95c9e404853baba5ad6619a58f718078
#
_entry.id   95c9e404853baba5ad6619a58f718078
#
_cell.length_a   1.000
_cell.length_b   1.000
_cell.length_c   1.000
_cell.angle_alpha   90.00
_cell.angle_beta   90.00
_cell.angle_gamma   90.00
#
_symmetry.space_group_name_H-M   'P 1'
#
loop_
_entity.id
_entity.type
_entity.pdbx_description
1 polymer ?
#
loop_
_entity_poly.entity_id
_entity_poly.type
_entity_poly.pdbx_seq_one_letter_code
_entity_poly.pdbx_strand_id
1 'polypeptide(L)'
;KNQQMTINGNGKQRRDFTYVQDVVNANILASKSTKIGKGEVINIGSGTNISINTLAGSLGSDKKYVDSVDEPFANLADIKRAKKLLDWEPTIDILDWIKDYKILHGMK
;
A
#
# COMPACT_ATOMS: atom_id res chain seq x y z
N LYS A 1 7.68 -6.44 -18.70
CA LYS A 1 9.08 -6.55 -18.36
C LYS A 1 9.71 -5.19 -18.50
N ASN A 2 10.69 -4.93 -19.25
CA ASN A 2 11.37 -3.63 -19.30
C ASN A 2 10.56 -2.56 -20.04
N GLN A 3 9.25 -2.60 -19.91
CA GLN A 3 8.39 -1.58 -20.51
C GLN A 3 8.45 -0.30 -19.69
N GLN A 4 8.32 0.81 -20.39
CA GLN A 4 8.29 2.12 -19.77
C GLN A 4 7.03 2.25 -18.90
N MET A 5 7.23 2.70 -17.66
CA MET A 5 6.11 2.98 -16.77
C MET A 5 5.50 4.33 -17.05
N THR A 6 4.19 4.42 -17.04
CA THR A 6 3.46 5.67 -17.21
C THR A 6 3.05 6.21 -15.85
N ILE A 7 3.40 7.46 -15.59
CA ILE A 7 3.07 8.14 -14.32
C ILE A 7 2.15 9.32 -14.63
N ASN A 8 1.01 9.37 -13.96
CA ASN A 8 0.10 10.50 -14.08
C ASN A 8 0.65 11.69 -13.27
N GLY A 9 0.74 12.85 -13.90
CA GLY A 9 1.26 14.04 -13.26
C GLY A 9 2.77 13.97 -13.03
N ASN A 10 3.24 14.52 -11.89
CA ASN A 10 4.67 14.60 -11.61
C ASN A 10 5.20 13.49 -10.70
N GLY A 11 4.35 12.53 -10.33
CA GLY A 11 4.75 11.40 -9.49
C GLY A 11 5.00 11.74 -8.03
N LYS A 12 4.69 12.95 -7.59
CA LYS A 12 4.84 13.34 -6.17
C LYS A 12 3.67 12.93 -5.31
N GLN A 13 2.56 12.49 -5.90
CA GLN A 13 1.43 11.99 -5.15
C GLN A 13 1.85 10.77 -4.33
N ARG A 14 1.27 10.63 -3.15
CA ARG A 14 1.64 9.61 -2.19
C ARG A 14 0.47 8.67 -1.95
N ARG A 15 0.78 7.38 -1.76
CA ARG A 15 -0.24 6.34 -1.54
C ARG A 15 0.22 5.41 -0.45
N ASP A 16 -0.75 4.91 0.30
CA ASP A 16 -0.56 3.85 1.28
C ASP A 16 -0.79 2.52 0.56
N PHE A 17 0.27 1.78 0.32
CA PHE A 17 0.21 0.46 -0.33
C PHE A 17 0.18 -0.62 0.74
N THR A 18 -0.83 -1.48 0.65
CA THR A 18 -1.07 -2.51 1.67
C THR A 18 -0.96 -3.90 1.06
N TYR A 19 -0.21 -4.76 1.72
CA TYR A 19 -0.07 -6.15 1.29
C TYR A 19 -1.42 -6.88 1.44
N VAL A 20 -1.82 -7.59 0.39
CA VAL A 20 -3.14 -8.23 0.34
C VAL A 20 -3.37 -9.21 1.48
N GLN A 21 -2.36 -9.99 1.88
CA GLN A 21 -2.50 -10.94 2.99
C GLN A 21 -2.74 -10.22 4.31
N ASP A 22 -2.19 -9.02 4.48
CA ASP A 22 -2.45 -8.22 5.68
C ASP A 22 -3.92 -7.80 5.74
N VAL A 23 -4.54 -7.48 4.60
CA VAL A 23 -5.98 -7.17 4.53
C VAL A 23 -6.81 -8.41 4.84
N VAL A 24 -6.42 -9.56 4.31
CA VAL A 24 -7.10 -10.84 4.59
C VAL A 24 -7.04 -11.14 6.09
N ASN A 25 -5.87 -10.99 6.69
CA ASN A 25 -5.71 -11.23 8.13
C ASN A 25 -6.59 -10.29 8.96
N ALA A 26 -6.71 -9.02 8.55
CA ALA A 26 -7.58 -8.07 9.23
C ALA A 26 -9.04 -8.52 9.18
N ASN A 27 -9.50 -9.00 8.03
CA ASN A 27 -10.87 -9.51 7.88
C ASN A 27 -11.12 -10.74 8.74
N ILE A 28 -10.16 -11.65 8.81
CA ILE A 28 -10.27 -12.83 9.68
C ILE A 28 -10.37 -12.43 11.14
N LEU A 29 -9.50 -11.51 11.58
CA LEU A 29 -9.51 -11.02 12.96
C LEU A 29 -10.83 -10.32 13.29
N ALA A 30 -11.34 -9.51 12.34
CA ALA A 30 -12.63 -8.83 12.54
C ALA A 30 -13.77 -9.82 12.70
N SER A 31 -13.77 -10.92 11.94
CA SER A 31 -14.81 -11.92 12.00
C SER A 31 -14.83 -12.67 13.34
N LYS A 32 -13.70 -12.70 14.04
CA LYS A 32 -13.55 -13.41 15.32
C LYS A 32 -13.53 -12.50 16.54
N SER A 33 -13.48 -11.20 16.35
CA SER A 33 -13.31 -10.26 17.44
C SER A 33 -14.59 -10.14 18.28
N THR A 34 -14.42 -10.13 19.59
CA THR A 34 -15.50 -9.84 20.53
C THR A 34 -15.57 -8.36 20.92
N LYS A 35 -14.61 -7.57 20.46
CA LYS A 35 -14.54 -6.13 20.75
C LYS A 35 -15.33 -5.27 19.78
N ILE A 36 -15.80 -5.85 18.69
CA ILE A 36 -16.56 -5.16 17.65
C ILE A 36 -17.87 -5.89 17.40
N GLY A 37 -18.74 -5.29 16.60
CA GLY A 37 -20.03 -5.90 16.27
C GLY A 37 -21.17 -4.88 16.28
N LYS A 38 -20.83 -3.58 16.39
CA LYS A 38 -21.80 -2.48 16.42
C LYS A 38 -21.66 -1.57 15.21
N GLY A 39 -21.14 -2.09 14.12
CA GLY A 39 -20.95 -1.32 12.90
C GLY A 39 -19.75 -0.39 12.92
N GLU A 40 -18.73 -0.70 13.74
CA GLU A 40 -17.52 0.12 13.79
C GLU A 40 -16.82 0.16 12.43
N VAL A 41 -16.34 1.34 12.04
CA VAL A 41 -15.52 1.52 10.87
C VAL A 41 -14.06 1.41 11.29
N ILE A 42 -13.31 0.52 10.65
CA ILE A 42 -11.91 0.27 10.96
C ILE A 42 -11.09 0.41 9.68
N ASN A 43 -10.20 1.38 9.66
CA ASN A 43 -9.30 1.58 8.52
C ASN A 43 -8.20 0.53 8.54
N ILE A 44 -7.92 -0.05 7.39
CA ILE A 44 -6.85 -1.02 7.20
C ILE A 44 -5.89 -0.47 6.14
N GLY A 45 -4.63 -0.43 6.47
CA GLY A 45 -3.59 0.07 5.57
C GLY A 45 -2.22 -0.25 6.15
N SER A 46 -1.16 0.24 5.51
CA SER A 46 0.19 0.03 6.03
C SER A 46 0.55 1.03 7.13
N GLY A 47 -0.21 2.13 7.24
CA GLY A 47 0.10 3.19 8.18
C GLY A 47 1.22 4.11 7.73
N THR A 48 1.78 3.88 6.55
CA THR A 48 2.79 4.72 5.91
C THR A 48 2.42 4.91 4.45
N ASN A 49 2.99 5.95 3.83
CA ASN A 49 2.78 6.14 2.39
C ASN A 49 4.10 6.47 1.71
N ILE A 50 4.15 6.25 0.41
CA ILE A 50 5.30 6.62 -0.42
C ILE A 50 4.82 7.32 -1.68
N SER A 51 5.71 8.11 -2.29
CA SER A 51 5.39 8.76 -3.55
C SER A 51 5.42 7.76 -4.70
N ILE A 52 4.67 8.07 -5.75
CA ILE A 52 4.70 7.25 -6.97
C ILE A 52 6.10 7.23 -7.58
N ASN A 53 6.83 8.35 -7.49
CA ASN A 53 8.22 8.39 -7.95
C ASN A 53 9.10 7.39 -7.20
N THR A 54 8.95 7.29 -5.88
CA THR A 54 9.70 6.33 -5.07
C THR A 54 9.34 4.89 -5.47
N LEU A 55 8.06 4.62 -5.65
CA LEU A 55 7.60 3.29 -6.08
C LEU A 55 8.19 2.93 -7.44
N ALA A 56 8.07 3.83 -8.42
CA ALA A 56 8.60 3.61 -9.76
C ALA A 56 10.10 3.43 -9.74
N GLY A 57 10.81 4.24 -8.93
CA GLY A 57 12.26 4.12 -8.78
C GLY A 57 12.68 2.76 -8.26
N SER A 58 11.94 2.20 -7.30
CA SER A 58 12.24 0.89 -6.74
C SER A 58 12.04 -0.24 -7.75
N LEU A 59 11.15 -0.05 -8.73
CA LEU A 59 10.94 -1.03 -9.80
C LEU A 59 12.02 -0.95 -10.88
N GLY A 60 12.71 0.19 -11.00
CA GLY A 60 13.89 0.30 -11.85
C GLY A 60 13.65 0.43 -13.34
N SER A 61 12.43 0.71 -13.79
CA SER A 61 12.13 0.87 -15.21
C SER A 61 12.14 2.35 -15.60
N ASP A 62 12.22 2.61 -16.90
CA ASP A 62 12.07 3.96 -17.44
C ASP A 62 10.68 4.48 -17.11
N LYS A 63 10.57 5.79 -16.95
CA LYS A 63 9.33 6.46 -16.57
C LYS A 63 8.90 7.44 -17.65
N LYS A 64 7.61 7.50 -17.88
CA LYS A 64 7.00 8.49 -18.76
C LYS A 64 5.92 9.22 -17.97
N TYR A 65 6.00 10.53 -17.90
CA TYR A 65 5.01 11.34 -17.20
C TYR A 65 3.96 11.81 -18.19
N VAL A 66 2.70 11.68 -17.83
CA VAL A 66 1.56 12.10 -18.65
C VAL A 66 0.74 13.12 -17.85
N ASP A 67 -0.28 13.70 -18.48
CA ASP A 67 -1.12 14.67 -17.81
C ASP A 67 -1.69 14.11 -16.51
N SER A 68 -1.76 14.95 -15.47
CA SER A 68 -2.33 14.55 -14.21
C SER A 68 -3.83 14.28 -14.35
N VAL A 69 -4.32 13.35 -13.54
CA VAL A 69 -5.75 13.05 -13.43
C VAL A 69 -6.26 13.60 -12.11
N ASP A 70 -7.58 13.74 -12.00
CA ASP A 70 -8.21 14.20 -10.77
C ASP A 70 -8.16 13.09 -9.72
N GLU A 71 -7.19 13.18 -8.83
CA GLU A 71 -6.97 12.22 -7.75
C GLU A 71 -6.42 12.91 -6.52
N PRO A 72 -6.61 12.34 -5.33
CA PRO A 72 -6.00 12.90 -4.12
C PRO A 72 -4.48 12.95 -4.24
N PHE A 73 -3.88 14.05 -3.75
CA PHE A 73 -2.41 14.16 -3.75
C PHE A 73 -1.78 13.11 -2.83
N ALA A 74 -2.38 12.87 -1.67
CA ALA A 74 -1.85 11.89 -0.72
C ALA A 74 -3.00 11.21 0.02
N ASN A 75 -2.78 9.96 0.37
CA ASN A 75 -3.63 9.26 1.31
C ASN A 75 -2.76 8.50 2.31
N LEU A 76 -3.31 8.27 3.48
CA LEU A 76 -2.61 7.58 4.56
C LEU A 76 -3.66 7.01 5.49
N ALA A 77 -3.64 5.71 5.72
CA ALA A 77 -4.57 5.08 6.65
C ALA A 77 -4.12 5.35 8.09
N ASP A 78 -5.07 5.73 8.94
CA ASP A 78 -4.86 5.72 10.39
C ASP A 78 -5.31 4.37 10.92
N ILE A 79 -4.35 3.54 11.30
CA ILE A 79 -4.58 2.15 11.71
C ILE A 79 -4.65 1.95 13.22
N LYS A 80 -4.75 3.03 13.99
CA LYS A 80 -4.78 2.94 15.46
C LYS A 80 -5.94 2.08 15.95
N ARG A 81 -7.12 2.22 15.35
CA ARG A 81 -8.29 1.45 15.74
C ARG A 81 -8.13 -0.03 15.43
N ALA A 82 -7.51 -0.37 14.29
CA ALA A 82 -7.21 -1.75 13.93
C ALA A 82 -6.29 -2.40 14.96
N LYS A 83 -5.24 -1.69 15.38
CA LYS A 83 -4.34 -2.18 16.43
C LYS A 83 -5.06 -2.39 17.75
N LYS A 84 -5.91 -1.44 18.14
CA LYS A 84 -6.60 -1.47 19.43
C LYS A 84 -7.70 -2.52 19.47
N LEU A 85 -8.53 -2.60 18.43
CA LEU A 85 -9.73 -3.43 18.44
C LEU A 85 -9.48 -4.84 17.89
N LEU A 86 -8.55 -5.01 16.98
CA LEU A 86 -8.29 -6.29 16.32
C LEU A 86 -6.94 -6.88 16.71
N ASP A 87 -6.11 -6.13 17.42
CA ASP A 87 -4.72 -6.52 17.68
C ASP A 87 -3.99 -6.82 16.37
N TRP A 88 -4.28 -6.03 15.33
CA TRP A 88 -3.79 -6.22 13.98
C TRP A 88 -2.71 -5.20 13.66
N GLU A 89 -1.67 -5.65 12.96
CA GLU A 89 -0.62 -4.80 12.44
C GLU A 89 -0.25 -5.26 11.02
N PRO A 90 0.15 -4.33 10.15
CA PRO A 90 0.69 -4.71 8.85
C PRO A 90 2.04 -5.40 9.03
N THR A 91 2.33 -6.38 8.19
CA THR A 91 3.55 -7.19 8.31
C THR A 91 4.54 -6.94 7.18
N ILE A 92 4.11 -6.41 6.05
CA ILE A 92 4.95 -6.27 4.84
C ILE A 92 4.95 -4.82 4.38
N ASP A 93 6.14 -4.24 4.27
CA ASP A 93 6.34 -2.94 3.67
C ASP A 93 6.41 -3.07 2.14
N ILE A 94 5.85 -2.10 1.40
CA ILE A 94 5.80 -2.16 -0.06
C ILE A 94 7.20 -2.24 -0.69
N LEU A 95 8.16 -1.49 -0.16
CA LEU A 95 9.51 -1.49 -0.73
C LEU A 95 10.21 -2.84 -0.52
N ASP A 96 10.00 -3.47 0.63
CA ASP A 96 10.51 -4.81 0.90
C ASP A 96 9.85 -5.84 -0.02
N TRP A 97 8.54 -5.71 -0.23
CA TRP A 97 7.81 -6.59 -1.13
C TRP A 97 8.33 -6.48 -2.56
N ILE A 98 8.58 -5.26 -3.04
CA ILE A 98 9.11 -5.03 -4.38
C ILE A 98 10.50 -5.66 -4.52
N LYS A 99 11.34 -5.52 -3.51
CA LYS A 99 12.69 -6.11 -3.52
C LYS A 99 12.61 -7.63 -3.71
N ASP A 100 11.75 -8.28 -2.95
CA ASP A 100 11.56 -9.73 -3.04
C ASP A 100 10.94 -10.13 -4.38
N TYR A 101 9.98 -9.36 -4.85
CA TYR A 101 9.32 -9.57 -6.15
C TYR A 101 10.34 -9.51 -7.29
N LYS A 102 11.25 -8.52 -7.26
CA LYS A 102 12.29 -8.38 -8.29
C LYS A 102 13.23 -9.59 -8.28
N ILE A 103 13.61 -10.06 -7.10
CA ILE A 103 14.46 -11.24 -6.97
C ILE A 103 13.75 -12.47 -7.56
N LEU A 104 12.50 -12.68 -7.16
CA LEU A 104 11.71 -13.82 -7.60
C LEU A 104 11.53 -13.87 -9.12
N HIS A 105 11.40 -12.71 -9.76
CA HIS A 105 11.16 -12.60 -11.20
C HIS A 105 12.43 -12.26 -12.00
N GLY A 106 13.61 -12.32 -11.37
CA GLY A 106 14.88 -12.08 -12.05
C GLY A 106 15.04 -10.65 -12.56
N MET A 107 14.38 -9.69 -11.95
CA MET A 107 14.47 -8.27 -12.32
C MET A 107 15.68 -7.63 -11.63
N LYS A 108 16.21 -6.60 -12.26
CA LYS A 108 17.35 -5.85 -11.71
C LYS A 108 16.94 -4.60 -10.94
#